data_d64d56d5084e1463037980503490f0e7
#
_entry.id   d64d56d5084e1463037980503490f0e7
#
_cell.length_a   1.000
_cell.length_b   1.000
_cell.length_c   1.000
_cell.angle_alpha   90.00
_cell.angle_beta   90.00
_cell.angle_gamma   90.00
#
_symmetry.space_group_name_H-M   'P 1'
#
loop_
_entity.id
_entity.type
_entity.pdbx_description
1 polymer ?
#
loop_
_entity_poly.entity_id
_entity_poly.type
_entity_poly.pdbx_seq_one_letter_code
_entity_poly.pdbx_strand_id
1 'polypeptide(L)'
;MKLIKFIMNVVVFTGGNGNANLIKHLKDLSYVNLSLLINGYDDGLSTGVIRSANQGMLGPSDYRKNFTYILDDFTDYNRNLKKLFEHRLSEEETRVLLHNPDELIKKLIQENYPLDRRSENFITRYFEFGSQKLLKFTHNFSILNGFSVGNIIIGGIYAETNDFNLALYLLTTQFELTAKIINISTADDSKLVAFDGDGNFLANEADIVNYDGNKPLSEFYLLPLDELNALDKQGNYNKEEIERISKIPSVSKEALKALKEADLIIFGSGTQFSSLLPSYRICKNAILKSKAQKVLIVNNNYDNDIRNIQFDEFTQKILQEIDQTKMDFFDSIVVDTHSVIQPLKVIPNLTIADVADPTGKHDGQKLWTWINRSLDTKSGEVPVLISFAKNTEEFIKDYYHNEMESLNSDPTRIIKFYQKGEKEASSYTLHLDASGKVSLYEIDAWIRIMQLNQLDAVIGSRFESRRQLINSFKHSIVESNLIYLFALITSYWVSIVYFIRFWRIMPDPLSGIYLIKSKHDIPYKNLSYFLKKINRKKNFEFVSLPISYRTFKKVKILTKIKNVIVNLLGLYV
;
A
#
# COMPACT_ATOMS: atom_id res chain seq x y z
N MET A 1 -5.15 -29.62 9.51
CA MET A 1 -6.09 -28.51 9.29
C MET A 1 -5.32 -27.38 8.64
N LYS A 2 -5.57 -27.06 7.35
CA LYS A 2 -4.96 -25.90 6.70
C LYS A 2 -5.48 -24.66 7.44
N LEU A 3 -4.61 -23.89 8.08
CA LEU A 3 -4.90 -22.48 8.37
C LEU A 3 -5.20 -21.84 7.01
N ILE A 4 -6.47 -21.64 6.70
CA ILE A 4 -6.87 -20.89 5.52
C ILE A 4 -6.46 -19.46 5.83
N LYS A 5 -5.34 -19.04 5.29
CA LYS A 5 -4.89 -17.67 5.36
C LYS A 5 -5.72 -16.90 4.34
N PHE A 6 -6.80 -16.28 4.80
CA PHE A 6 -7.61 -15.41 3.96
C PHE A 6 -6.75 -14.20 3.57
N ILE A 7 -6.28 -14.19 2.35
CA ILE A 7 -5.44 -13.13 1.81
C ILE A 7 -6.21 -12.51 0.65
N MET A 8 -6.36 -11.20 0.69
CA MET A 8 -6.83 -10.40 -0.43
C MET A 8 -5.62 -10.01 -1.28
N ASN A 9 -5.60 -10.41 -2.54
CA ASN A 9 -4.56 -10.01 -3.49
C ASN A 9 -4.88 -8.61 -4.03
N VAL A 10 -4.11 -7.63 -3.62
CA VAL A 10 -4.29 -6.24 -4.03
C VAL A 10 -3.14 -5.86 -4.97
N VAL A 11 -3.50 -5.41 -6.16
CA VAL A 11 -2.58 -4.85 -7.14
C VAL A 11 -2.76 -3.34 -7.18
N VAL A 12 -1.67 -2.60 -7.06
CA VAL A 12 -1.68 -1.14 -7.18
C VAL A 12 -0.77 -0.73 -8.33
N PHE A 13 -1.32 -0.05 -9.32
CA PHE A 13 -0.51 0.67 -10.28
C PHE A 13 0.02 1.94 -9.63
N THR A 14 1.33 2.13 -9.63
CA THR A 14 1.97 3.23 -8.91
C THR A 14 3.22 3.72 -9.62
N GLY A 15 3.46 5.02 -9.52
CA GLY A 15 4.75 5.65 -9.82
C GLY A 15 5.52 5.93 -8.53
N GLY A 16 6.09 7.14 -8.41
CA GLY A 16 6.92 7.52 -7.27
C GLY A 16 6.18 7.82 -5.98
N ASN A 17 5.42 8.91 -5.92
CA ASN A 17 4.94 9.49 -4.66
C ASN A 17 3.42 9.40 -4.44
N GLY A 18 2.61 9.35 -5.50
CA GLY A 18 1.15 9.53 -5.43
C GLY A 18 0.45 8.56 -4.49
N ASN A 19 0.89 7.31 -4.43
CA ASN A 19 0.29 6.26 -3.61
C ASN A 19 1.07 5.95 -2.32
N ALA A 20 2.06 6.76 -1.93
CA ALA A 20 2.97 6.46 -0.82
C ALA A 20 2.23 6.12 0.49
N ASN A 21 1.23 6.92 0.88
CA ASN A 21 0.49 6.72 2.12
C ASN A 21 -0.41 5.47 2.06
N LEU A 22 -1.04 5.21 0.91
CA LEU A 22 -1.82 3.99 0.70
C LEU A 22 -0.92 2.74 0.78
N ILE A 23 0.23 2.75 0.13
CA ILE A 23 1.20 1.64 0.16
C ILE A 23 1.70 1.38 1.58
N LYS A 24 2.05 2.45 2.32
CA LYS A 24 2.47 2.36 3.72
C LYS A 24 1.37 1.77 4.62
N HIS A 25 0.12 2.05 4.33
CA HIS A 25 -1.01 1.45 5.06
C HIS A 25 -1.21 -0.02 4.67
N LEU A 26 -1.32 -0.32 3.37
CA LEU A 26 -1.62 -1.67 2.87
C LEU A 26 -0.56 -2.71 3.23
N LYS A 27 0.74 -2.33 3.19
CA LYS A 27 1.83 -3.24 3.55
C LYS A 27 1.76 -3.78 4.98
N ASP A 28 1.06 -3.06 5.86
CA ASP A 28 0.92 -3.37 7.28
C ASP A 28 -0.29 -4.25 7.57
N LEU A 29 -1.17 -4.44 6.59
CA LEU A 29 -2.36 -5.27 6.71
C LEU A 29 -2.00 -6.73 6.42
N SER A 30 -2.05 -7.59 7.43
CA SER A 30 -1.63 -9.00 7.30
C SER A 30 -2.53 -9.82 6.37
N TYR A 31 -3.74 -9.35 6.09
CA TYR A 31 -4.68 -9.98 5.17
C TYR A 31 -4.54 -9.50 3.72
N VAL A 32 -3.63 -8.56 3.45
CA VAL A 32 -3.34 -8.03 2.12
C VAL A 32 -2.05 -8.64 1.58
N ASN A 33 -2.12 -9.27 0.41
CA ASN A 33 -0.96 -9.63 -0.38
C ASN A 33 -0.77 -8.55 -1.45
N LEU A 34 0.12 -7.59 -1.15
CA LEU A 34 0.31 -6.39 -1.95
C LEU A 34 1.30 -6.63 -3.09
N SER A 35 0.90 -6.25 -4.30
CA SER A 35 1.75 -6.20 -5.49
C SER A 35 1.72 -4.80 -6.07
N LEU A 36 2.87 -4.17 -6.20
CA LEU A 36 3.05 -2.84 -6.79
C LEU A 36 3.52 -3.00 -8.22
N LEU A 37 2.72 -2.54 -9.17
CA LEU A 37 3.06 -2.53 -10.59
C LEU A 37 3.62 -1.17 -10.96
N ILE A 38 4.89 -1.14 -11.38
CA ILE A 38 5.65 0.08 -11.59
C ILE A 38 6.16 0.13 -13.03
N ASN A 39 6.02 1.31 -13.63
CA ASN A 39 6.63 1.63 -14.91
C ASN A 39 8.09 2.07 -14.70
N GLY A 40 8.99 1.52 -15.48
CA GLY A 40 10.43 1.83 -15.42
C GLY A 40 10.93 2.72 -16.55
N TYR A 41 10.05 3.35 -17.32
CA TYR A 41 10.47 4.23 -18.43
C TYR A 41 10.82 5.66 -17.99
N ASP A 42 10.84 5.93 -16.67
CA ASP A 42 11.42 7.12 -16.08
C ASP A 42 12.88 7.31 -16.55
N ASP A 43 13.22 8.50 -16.98
CA ASP A 43 14.50 8.88 -17.60
C ASP A 43 14.94 10.30 -17.11
N GLY A 44 14.29 10.80 -16.05
CA GLY A 44 14.59 12.12 -15.50
C GLY A 44 15.97 12.19 -14.85
N LEU A 45 16.67 13.34 -15.00
CA LEU A 45 17.92 13.71 -14.33
C LEU A 45 18.90 12.54 -14.06
N SER A 46 19.12 12.20 -12.76
CA SER A 46 20.03 11.12 -12.34
C SER A 46 19.64 9.74 -12.85
N THR A 47 18.35 9.48 -13.06
CA THR A 47 17.83 8.23 -13.62
C THR A 47 18.30 8.04 -15.04
N GLY A 48 18.20 9.06 -15.88
CA GLY A 48 18.65 9.02 -17.28
C GLY A 48 20.15 8.74 -17.41
N VAL A 49 20.97 9.33 -16.52
CA VAL A 49 22.42 9.06 -16.49
C VAL A 49 22.73 7.61 -16.09
N ILE A 50 22.04 7.06 -15.09
CA ILE A 50 22.23 5.65 -14.68
C ILE A 50 21.78 4.71 -15.79
N ARG A 51 20.67 4.98 -16.48
CA ARG A 51 20.22 4.21 -17.65
C ARG A 51 21.25 4.25 -18.78
N SER A 52 21.79 5.44 -19.09
CA SER A 52 22.80 5.60 -20.14
C SER A 52 24.12 4.89 -19.80
N ALA A 53 24.51 4.86 -18.51
CA ALA A 53 25.67 4.10 -18.05
C ALA A 53 25.47 2.59 -18.06
N ASN A 54 24.20 2.14 -18.01
CA ASN A 54 23.81 0.73 -17.98
C ASN A 54 22.82 0.45 -19.13
N GLN A 55 23.32 0.33 -20.33
CA GLN A 55 22.52 0.14 -21.54
C GLN A 55 21.48 -0.98 -21.37
N GLY A 56 20.23 -0.72 -21.75
CA GLY A 56 19.11 -1.65 -21.56
C GLY A 56 18.45 -1.61 -20.17
N MET A 57 18.97 -0.80 -19.24
CA MET A 57 18.39 -0.65 -17.90
C MET A 57 17.16 0.26 -17.91
N LEU A 58 16.14 -0.13 -17.12
CA LEU A 58 15.01 0.74 -16.78
C LEU A 58 15.35 1.71 -15.63
N GLY A 59 14.55 2.78 -15.49
CA GLY A 59 14.73 3.79 -14.46
C GLY A 59 14.52 3.25 -13.04
N PRO A 60 15.51 3.35 -12.13
CA PRO A 60 15.42 2.77 -10.80
C PRO A 60 14.65 3.62 -9.78
N SER A 61 14.35 4.89 -10.07
CA SER A 61 13.88 5.85 -9.07
C SER A 61 12.55 5.49 -8.42
N ASP A 62 11.56 5.10 -9.20
CA ASP A 62 10.25 4.76 -8.66
C ASP A 62 10.27 3.42 -7.91
N TYR A 63 11.08 2.47 -8.35
CA TYR A 63 11.30 1.21 -7.62
C TYR A 63 11.98 1.45 -6.27
N ARG A 64 12.99 2.33 -6.22
CA ARG A 64 13.67 2.73 -4.99
C ARG A 64 12.71 3.40 -4.00
N LYS A 65 11.88 4.36 -4.47
CA LYS A 65 10.89 5.00 -3.62
C LYS A 65 9.91 3.98 -3.03
N ASN A 66 9.36 3.12 -3.87
CA ASN A 66 8.43 2.08 -3.41
C ASN A 66 9.10 1.07 -2.48
N PHE A 67 10.37 0.70 -2.71
CA PHE A 67 11.17 -0.09 -1.78
C PHE A 67 11.22 0.58 -0.40
N THR A 68 11.50 1.89 -0.33
CA THR A 68 11.55 2.60 0.95
C THR A 68 10.19 2.75 1.62
N TYR A 69 9.08 2.80 0.88
CA TYR A 69 7.73 2.83 1.46
C TYR A 69 7.32 1.49 2.08
N ILE A 70 7.78 0.38 1.52
CA ILE A 70 7.50 -0.96 2.05
C ILE A 70 8.30 -1.24 3.33
N LEU A 71 9.51 -0.71 3.47
CA LEU A 71 10.28 -0.83 4.71
C LEU A 71 9.51 -0.20 5.87
N ASP A 72 9.49 -0.89 7.02
CA ASP A 72 8.89 -0.32 8.22
C ASP A 72 9.86 0.65 8.93
N ASP A 73 9.31 1.49 9.82
CA ASP A 73 10.08 2.44 10.63
C ASP A 73 10.28 1.94 12.08
N PHE A 74 10.02 0.66 12.35
CA PHE A 74 10.02 0.14 13.72
C PHE A 74 11.39 -0.24 14.26
N THR A 75 12.27 -0.70 13.37
CA THR A 75 13.62 -1.08 13.72
C THR A 75 14.61 0.00 13.28
N ASP A 76 15.71 0.17 14.05
CA ASP A 76 16.80 1.06 13.65
C ASP A 76 17.41 0.61 12.32
N TYR A 77 17.49 -0.71 12.14
CA TYR A 77 17.94 -1.32 10.90
C TYR A 77 17.13 -0.83 9.67
N ASN A 78 15.81 -0.95 9.70
CA ASN A 78 14.97 -0.53 8.57
C ASN A 78 14.99 1.00 8.38
N ARG A 79 15.04 1.78 9.47
CA ARG A 79 15.19 3.23 9.39
C ARG A 79 16.51 3.64 8.73
N ASN A 80 17.61 2.98 9.08
CA ASN A 80 18.92 3.24 8.50
C ASN A 80 18.97 2.81 7.03
N LEU A 81 18.44 1.62 6.70
CA LEU A 81 18.36 1.14 5.34
C LEU A 81 17.56 2.10 4.44
N LYS A 82 16.39 2.54 4.92
CA LYS A 82 15.56 3.53 4.22
C LYS A 82 16.30 4.84 3.98
N LYS A 83 16.93 5.40 5.04
CA LYS A 83 17.70 6.64 4.94
C LYS A 83 18.87 6.49 3.97
N LEU A 84 19.59 5.36 4.00
CA LEU A 84 20.69 5.10 3.07
C LEU A 84 20.22 5.05 1.62
N PHE A 85 19.11 4.37 1.33
CA PHE A 85 18.56 4.32 -0.03
C PHE A 85 18.04 5.69 -0.52
N GLU A 86 17.55 6.53 0.38
CA GLU A 86 17.10 7.89 0.07
C GLU A 86 18.23 8.92 0.09
N HIS A 87 19.40 8.55 0.64
CA HIS A 87 20.53 9.47 0.75
C HIS A 87 20.98 10.00 -0.62
N ARG A 88 21.14 11.31 -0.72
CA ARG A 88 21.65 11.98 -1.91
C ARG A 88 23.04 12.48 -1.64
N LEU A 89 23.97 12.16 -2.52
CA LEU A 89 25.37 12.55 -2.38
C LEU A 89 25.53 14.06 -2.32
N SER A 90 26.17 14.55 -1.28
CA SER A 90 26.63 15.92 -1.17
C SER A 90 27.80 16.20 -2.12
N GLU A 91 28.23 17.46 -2.22
CA GLU A 91 29.39 17.82 -3.02
C GLU A 91 30.67 17.12 -2.54
N GLU A 92 30.88 17.04 -1.23
CA GLU A 92 32.04 16.38 -0.65
C GLU A 92 32.01 14.87 -0.94
N GLU A 93 30.87 14.23 -0.72
CA GLU A 93 30.68 12.80 -0.98
C GLU A 93 30.83 12.46 -2.47
N THR A 94 30.38 13.37 -3.37
CA THR A 94 30.58 13.21 -4.81
C THR A 94 32.06 13.24 -5.18
N ARG A 95 32.87 14.08 -4.53
CA ARG A 95 34.32 14.09 -4.72
C ARG A 95 34.96 12.77 -4.25
N VAL A 96 34.50 12.23 -3.11
CA VAL A 96 34.97 10.92 -2.64
C VAL A 96 34.55 9.82 -3.61
N LEU A 97 33.30 9.84 -4.12
CA LEU A 97 32.80 8.87 -5.13
C LEU A 97 33.70 8.81 -6.35
N LEU A 98 34.19 9.97 -6.87
CA LEU A 98 35.05 10.04 -8.04
C LEU A 98 36.39 9.34 -7.85
N HIS A 99 36.89 9.22 -6.62
CA HIS A 99 38.22 8.68 -6.33
C HIS A 99 38.17 7.32 -5.59
N ASN A 100 37.24 7.16 -4.66
CA ASN A 100 37.17 5.98 -3.80
C ASN A 100 35.72 5.62 -3.40
N PRO A 101 34.92 5.00 -4.29
CA PRO A 101 33.54 4.62 -4.01
C PRO A 101 33.38 3.68 -2.82
N ASP A 102 34.35 2.75 -2.62
CA ASP A 102 34.32 1.78 -1.51
C ASP A 102 34.45 2.47 -0.16
N GLU A 103 35.33 3.43 -0.02
CA GLU A 103 35.49 4.21 1.20
C GLU A 103 34.20 5.01 1.51
N LEU A 104 33.63 5.62 0.50
CA LEU A 104 32.38 6.39 0.65
C LEU A 104 31.27 5.54 1.23
N ILE A 105 30.96 4.41 0.62
CA ILE A 105 29.82 3.60 1.06
C ILE A 105 30.05 2.98 2.45
N LYS A 106 31.29 2.55 2.75
CA LYS A 106 31.63 2.04 4.07
C LYS A 106 31.49 3.11 5.15
N LYS A 107 31.95 4.32 4.88
CA LYS A 107 31.80 5.47 5.79
C LYS A 107 30.31 5.77 6.03
N LEU A 108 29.48 5.85 4.98
CA LEU A 108 28.03 6.08 5.10
C LEU A 108 27.35 5.02 5.97
N ILE A 109 27.71 3.74 5.79
CA ILE A 109 27.11 2.65 6.57
C ILE A 109 27.59 2.71 8.02
N GLN A 110 28.89 2.84 8.26
CA GLN A 110 29.45 2.71 9.62
C GLN A 110 29.15 3.94 10.50
N GLU A 111 29.18 5.14 9.95
CA GLU A 111 29.01 6.38 10.71
C GLU A 111 27.56 6.87 10.73
N ASN A 112 26.83 6.77 9.62
CA ASN A 112 25.53 7.41 9.45
C ASN A 112 24.36 6.42 9.49
N TYR A 113 24.51 5.23 8.89
CA TYR A 113 23.41 4.27 8.68
C TYR A 113 23.83 2.84 9.04
N PRO A 114 24.12 2.53 10.31
CA PRO A 114 24.58 1.20 10.72
C PRO A 114 23.63 0.08 10.30
N LEU A 115 24.18 -0.96 9.67
CA LEU A 115 23.47 -2.15 9.20
C LEU A 115 24.12 -3.42 9.72
N ASP A 116 23.46 -4.56 9.56
CA ASP A 116 24.08 -5.86 9.80
C ASP A 116 25.11 -6.20 8.71
N ARG A 117 26.06 -7.08 9.05
CA ARG A 117 27.16 -7.44 8.16
C ARG A 117 26.73 -8.02 6.80
N ARG A 118 25.60 -8.74 6.77
CA ARG A 118 25.08 -9.32 5.51
C ARG A 118 24.61 -8.21 4.57
N SER A 119 23.87 -7.27 5.11
CA SER A 119 23.35 -6.12 4.36
C SER A 119 24.47 -5.14 3.96
N GLU A 120 25.44 -4.89 4.86
CA GLU A 120 26.62 -4.10 4.55
C GLU A 120 27.37 -4.69 3.34
N ASN A 121 27.67 -5.99 3.35
CA ASN A 121 28.38 -6.66 2.25
C ASN A 121 27.60 -6.58 0.93
N PHE A 122 26.27 -6.79 0.97
CA PHE A 122 25.42 -6.70 -0.22
C PHE A 122 25.44 -5.27 -0.80
N ILE A 123 25.21 -4.28 0.03
CA ILE A 123 25.13 -2.88 -0.37
C ILE A 123 26.47 -2.39 -0.89
N THR A 124 27.59 -2.66 -0.18
CA THR A 124 28.94 -2.26 -0.60
C THR A 124 29.26 -2.84 -1.96
N ARG A 125 29.06 -4.13 -2.16
CA ARG A 125 29.29 -4.78 -3.46
C ARG A 125 28.57 -4.07 -4.59
N TYR A 126 27.26 -3.88 -4.47
CA TYR A 126 26.46 -3.33 -5.57
C TYR A 126 26.61 -1.82 -5.73
N PHE A 127 26.93 -1.11 -4.68
CA PHE A 127 27.31 0.29 -4.80
C PHE A 127 28.62 0.46 -5.59
N GLU A 128 29.61 -0.41 -5.35
CA GLU A 128 30.85 -0.42 -6.10
C GLU A 128 30.62 -0.71 -7.58
N PHE A 129 29.85 -1.77 -7.92
CA PHE A 129 29.52 -2.08 -9.30
C PHE A 129 28.81 -0.92 -10.03
N GLY A 130 27.80 -0.33 -9.38
CA GLY A 130 27.07 0.81 -9.92
C GLY A 130 27.95 2.03 -10.12
N SER A 131 28.80 2.34 -9.15
CA SER A 131 29.77 3.43 -9.22
C SER A 131 30.78 3.22 -10.33
N GLN A 132 31.32 2.02 -10.51
CA GLN A 132 32.26 1.71 -11.59
C GLN A 132 31.62 1.91 -12.97
N LYS A 133 30.35 1.56 -13.15
CA LYS A 133 29.62 1.82 -14.41
C LYS A 133 29.42 3.31 -14.66
N LEU A 134 29.00 4.05 -13.63
CA LEU A 134 28.82 5.49 -13.72
C LEU A 134 30.15 6.20 -14.04
N LEU A 135 31.24 5.86 -13.36
CA LEU A 135 32.55 6.46 -13.57
C LEU A 135 33.17 6.12 -14.91
N LYS A 136 32.85 4.98 -15.50
CA LYS A 136 33.21 4.67 -16.91
C LYS A 136 32.44 5.53 -17.90
N PHE A 137 31.20 5.90 -17.56
CA PHE A 137 30.34 6.72 -18.41
C PHE A 137 30.65 8.22 -18.29
N THR A 138 30.85 8.73 -17.06
CA THR A 138 31.12 10.15 -16.82
C THR A 138 31.96 10.39 -15.57
N HIS A 139 32.87 11.36 -15.65
CA HIS A 139 33.59 11.93 -14.51
C HIS A 139 33.11 13.36 -14.20
N ASN A 140 32.02 13.81 -14.81
CA ASN A 140 31.52 15.15 -14.60
C ASN A 140 30.86 15.26 -13.21
N PHE A 141 31.50 16.03 -12.32
CA PHE A 141 31.05 16.28 -10.97
C PHE A 141 29.61 16.84 -10.91
N SER A 142 29.28 17.80 -11.76
CA SER A 142 27.95 18.42 -11.76
C SER A 142 26.82 17.46 -12.15
N ILE A 143 27.15 16.42 -12.93
CA ILE A 143 26.20 15.38 -13.30
C ILE A 143 25.97 14.41 -12.13
N LEU A 144 27.02 14.05 -11.39
CA LEU A 144 26.98 13.05 -10.31
C LEU A 144 26.51 13.62 -8.97
N ASN A 145 26.59 14.95 -8.79
CA ASN A 145 26.16 15.60 -7.57
C ASN A 145 24.65 15.41 -7.32
N GLY A 146 24.28 15.08 -6.09
CA GLY A 146 22.88 14.82 -5.72
C GLY A 146 22.34 13.45 -6.16
N PHE A 147 23.17 12.54 -6.67
CA PHE A 147 22.74 11.17 -6.99
C PHE A 147 22.26 10.43 -5.74
N SER A 148 21.21 9.65 -5.89
CA SER A 148 20.73 8.79 -4.82
C SER A 148 21.56 7.52 -4.71
N VAL A 149 22.03 7.22 -3.50
CA VAL A 149 22.78 5.98 -3.18
C VAL A 149 21.97 4.74 -3.59
N GLY A 150 20.66 4.71 -3.31
CA GLY A 150 19.81 3.59 -3.69
C GLY A 150 19.69 3.37 -5.21
N ASN A 151 19.72 4.45 -6.02
CA ASN A 151 19.72 4.29 -7.47
C ASN A 151 21.04 3.70 -7.97
N ILE A 152 22.18 4.09 -7.37
CA ILE A 152 23.50 3.53 -7.70
C ILE A 152 23.54 2.04 -7.35
N ILE A 153 22.99 1.64 -6.19
CA ILE A 153 22.92 0.23 -5.77
C ILE A 153 22.07 -0.59 -6.76
N ILE A 154 20.88 -0.12 -7.13
CA ILE A 154 20.01 -0.82 -8.10
C ILE A 154 20.72 -0.93 -9.46
N GLY A 155 21.39 0.15 -9.91
CA GLY A 155 22.22 0.14 -11.11
C GLY A 155 23.35 -0.89 -11.04
N GLY A 156 23.97 -1.07 -9.88
CA GLY A 156 25.00 -2.07 -9.64
C GLY A 156 24.49 -3.51 -9.68
N ILE A 157 23.31 -3.77 -9.13
CA ILE A 157 22.68 -5.10 -9.23
C ILE A 157 22.37 -5.41 -10.70
N TYR A 158 21.83 -4.44 -11.44
CA TYR A 158 21.60 -4.59 -12.88
C TYR A 158 22.91 -4.81 -13.65
N ALA A 159 23.96 -4.06 -13.33
CA ALA A 159 25.26 -4.20 -14.00
C ALA A 159 25.87 -5.61 -13.89
N GLU A 160 25.56 -6.34 -12.82
CA GLU A 160 25.99 -7.74 -12.63
C GLU A 160 25.04 -8.73 -13.31
N THR A 161 23.73 -8.51 -13.21
CA THR A 161 22.71 -9.47 -13.66
C THR A 161 22.35 -9.32 -15.14
N ASN A 162 22.51 -8.12 -15.69
CA ASN A 162 22.01 -7.71 -17.00
C ASN A 162 20.52 -8.04 -17.23
N ASP A 163 19.75 -8.10 -16.13
CA ASP A 163 18.31 -8.35 -16.12
C ASP A 163 17.66 -7.52 -15.01
N PHE A 164 16.82 -6.56 -15.39
CA PHE A 164 16.22 -5.63 -14.45
C PHE A 164 15.20 -6.32 -13.51
N ASN A 165 14.47 -7.30 -14.02
CA ASN A 165 13.52 -8.04 -13.20
C ASN A 165 14.23 -8.93 -12.17
N LEU A 166 15.37 -9.54 -12.57
CA LEU A 166 16.23 -10.28 -11.65
C LEU A 166 16.88 -9.35 -10.61
N ALA A 167 17.29 -8.15 -11.01
CA ALA A 167 17.86 -7.16 -10.08
C ALA A 167 16.83 -6.77 -8.99
N LEU A 168 15.59 -6.52 -9.37
CA LEU A 168 14.50 -6.24 -8.41
C LEU A 168 14.21 -7.44 -7.50
N TYR A 169 14.21 -8.66 -8.06
CA TYR A 169 14.01 -9.87 -7.27
C TYR A 169 15.11 -10.06 -6.21
N LEU A 170 16.37 -9.86 -6.58
CA LEU A 170 17.50 -9.96 -5.66
C LEU A 170 17.40 -8.90 -4.55
N LEU A 171 17.10 -7.64 -4.91
CA LEU A 171 16.91 -6.56 -3.95
C LEU A 171 15.79 -6.89 -2.95
N THR A 172 14.61 -7.26 -3.44
CA THR A 172 13.44 -7.51 -2.59
C THR A 172 13.60 -8.74 -1.72
N THR A 173 14.29 -9.78 -2.22
CA THR A 173 14.58 -11.01 -1.47
C THR A 173 15.64 -10.78 -0.40
N GLN A 174 16.70 -10.01 -0.69
CA GLN A 174 17.75 -9.69 0.28
C GLN A 174 17.19 -9.03 1.54
N PHE A 175 16.22 -8.13 1.37
CA PHE A 175 15.63 -7.35 2.47
C PHE A 175 14.26 -7.87 2.93
N GLU A 176 13.87 -9.07 2.49
CA GLU A 176 12.66 -9.79 2.95
C GLU A 176 11.40 -8.92 2.95
N LEU A 177 11.17 -8.20 1.84
CA LEU A 177 10.02 -7.31 1.74
C LEU A 177 8.68 -8.05 1.83
N THR A 178 7.72 -7.45 2.51
CA THR A 178 6.37 -8.00 2.69
C THR A 178 5.47 -7.81 1.46
N ALA A 179 5.78 -6.83 0.60
CA ALA A 179 5.08 -6.55 -0.63
C ALA A 179 5.98 -6.80 -1.85
N LYS A 180 5.37 -7.11 -2.99
CA LYS A 180 6.07 -7.34 -4.24
C LYS A 180 6.23 -6.04 -5.00
N ILE A 181 7.45 -5.76 -5.45
CA ILE A 181 7.76 -4.69 -6.39
C ILE A 181 7.95 -5.34 -7.76
N ILE A 182 7.09 -5.01 -8.70
CA ILE A 182 7.01 -5.69 -9.99
C ILE A 182 7.16 -4.66 -11.10
N ASN A 183 8.15 -4.86 -11.97
CA ASN A 183 8.22 -4.15 -13.23
C ASN A 183 7.13 -4.68 -14.18
N ILE A 184 6.38 -3.76 -14.80
CA ILE A 184 5.26 -4.12 -15.68
C ILE A 184 5.69 -4.76 -16.99
N SER A 185 6.90 -4.48 -17.47
CA SER A 185 7.37 -4.89 -18.80
C SER A 185 8.49 -5.94 -18.74
N THR A 186 8.80 -6.51 -19.91
CA THR A 186 9.95 -7.41 -20.09
C THR A 186 11.28 -6.68 -20.08
N ALA A 187 11.28 -5.37 -19.76
CA ALA A 187 12.45 -4.52 -19.69
C ALA A 187 13.18 -4.40 -21.06
N ASP A 188 12.59 -3.64 -21.95
CA ASP A 188 13.22 -3.21 -23.19
C ASP A 188 13.83 -1.81 -23.07
N ASP A 189 14.74 -1.48 -23.97
CA ASP A 189 15.43 -0.19 -24.00
C ASP A 189 14.58 0.87 -24.73
N SER A 190 13.41 1.18 -24.19
CA SER A 190 12.52 2.21 -24.71
C SER A 190 12.59 3.49 -23.87
N LYS A 191 12.36 4.63 -24.52
CA LYS A 191 12.18 5.94 -23.89
C LYS A 191 10.75 6.42 -24.01
N LEU A 192 10.29 7.11 -22.98
CA LEU A 192 9.00 7.78 -22.95
C LEU A 192 9.16 9.17 -23.57
N VAL A 193 8.32 9.47 -24.54
CA VAL A 193 8.20 10.79 -25.20
C VAL A 193 6.74 11.20 -25.22
N ALA A 194 6.45 12.49 -25.35
CA ALA A 194 5.08 12.99 -25.38
C ALA A 194 4.92 14.14 -26.38
N PHE A 195 3.66 14.47 -26.67
CA PHE A 195 3.29 15.74 -27.29
C PHE A 195 2.47 16.56 -26.30
N ASP A 196 2.72 17.86 -26.27
CA ASP A 196 1.89 18.77 -25.50
C ASP A 196 0.53 19.06 -26.18
N GLY A 197 -0.32 19.85 -25.52
CA GLY A 197 -1.64 20.22 -26.05
C GLY A 197 -1.59 21.13 -27.27
N ASP A 198 -0.42 21.67 -27.62
CA ASP A 198 -0.17 22.51 -28.81
C ASP A 198 0.57 21.75 -29.91
N GLY A 199 0.90 20.46 -29.68
CA GLY A 199 1.56 19.58 -30.65
C GLY A 199 3.09 19.66 -30.64
N ASN A 200 3.71 20.28 -29.62
CA ASN A 200 5.17 20.31 -29.48
C ASN A 200 5.67 18.99 -28.92
N PHE A 201 6.82 18.53 -29.41
CA PHE A 201 7.43 17.27 -29.00
C PHE A 201 8.24 17.43 -27.71
N LEU A 202 8.02 16.54 -26.75
CA LEU A 202 8.75 16.41 -25.49
C LEU A 202 9.60 15.14 -25.55
N ALA A 203 10.92 15.30 -25.67
CA ALA A 203 11.82 14.21 -26.05
C ALA A 203 12.19 13.26 -24.90
N ASN A 204 11.88 13.61 -23.66
CA ASN A 204 12.26 12.84 -22.48
C ASN A 204 11.29 13.07 -21.31
N GLU A 205 11.38 12.22 -20.30
CA GLU A 205 10.52 12.28 -19.12
C GLU A 205 10.73 13.56 -18.29
N ALA A 206 11.94 14.13 -18.27
CA ALA A 206 12.18 15.36 -17.55
C ALA A 206 11.39 16.53 -18.17
N ASP A 207 11.28 16.60 -19.49
CA ASP A 207 10.46 17.60 -20.18
C ASP A 207 8.97 17.38 -19.88
N ILE A 208 8.52 16.13 -19.78
CA ILE A 208 7.13 15.76 -19.45
C ILE A 208 6.80 16.20 -18.01
N VAL A 209 7.64 15.86 -17.04
CA VAL A 209 7.40 16.16 -15.60
C VAL A 209 7.52 17.66 -15.32
N ASN A 210 8.43 18.36 -16.00
CA ASN A 210 8.63 19.79 -15.82
C ASN A 210 7.78 20.64 -16.79
N TYR A 211 6.87 20.02 -17.52
CA TYR A 211 5.99 20.71 -18.44
C TYR A 211 5.21 21.84 -17.74
N ASP A 212 5.26 23.04 -18.28
CA ASP A 212 4.66 24.24 -17.71
C ASP A 212 3.59 24.88 -18.61
N GLY A 213 3.18 24.20 -19.67
CA GLY A 213 2.14 24.65 -20.58
C GLY A 213 0.76 24.80 -19.92
N ASN A 214 -0.11 25.58 -20.55
CA ASN A 214 -1.46 25.84 -20.04
C ASN A 214 -2.48 24.75 -20.37
N LYS A 215 -2.19 23.87 -21.31
CA LYS A 215 -3.02 22.74 -21.71
C LYS A 215 -2.42 21.45 -21.17
N PRO A 216 -3.24 20.43 -20.83
CA PRO A 216 -2.70 19.12 -20.49
C PRO A 216 -1.94 18.52 -21.67
N LEU A 217 -1.07 17.55 -21.38
CA LEU A 217 -0.40 16.77 -22.42
C LEU A 217 -1.45 16.02 -23.28
N SER A 218 -1.17 15.89 -24.56
CA SER A 218 -2.12 15.25 -25.47
C SER A 218 -1.92 13.74 -25.55
N GLU A 219 -0.70 13.29 -25.82
CA GLU A 219 -0.36 11.91 -26.09
C GLU A 219 1.06 11.59 -25.64
N PHE A 220 1.32 10.30 -25.39
CA PHE A 220 2.67 9.80 -25.10
C PHE A 220 2.95 8.56 -25.96
N TYR A 221 4.25 8.29 -26.16
CA TYR A 221 4.74 7.14 -26.92
C TYR A 221 5.95 6.53 -26.25
N LEU A 222 6.16 5.23 -26.49
CA LEU A 222 7.36 4.52 -26.08
C LEU A 222 8.17 4.21 -27.33
N LEU A 223 9.35 4.80 -27.44
CA LEU A 223 10.23 4.65 -28.60
C LEU A 223 11.46 3.81 -28.25
N PRO A 224 11.80 2.78 -29.05
CA PRO A 224 13.09 2.12 -28.95
C PRO A 224 14.24 3.13 -29.04
N LEU A 225 15.25 2.99 -28.20
CA LEU A 225 16.33 3.96 -28.11
C LEU A 225 17.12 4.14 -29.43
N ASP A 226 17.30 3.08 -30.18
CA ASP A 226 17.95 3.10 -31.50
C ASP A 226 17.16 3.92 -32.52
N GLU A 227 15.83 3.78 -32.54
CA GLU A 227 14.93 4.56 -33.40
C GLU A 227 14.92 6.04 -32.99
N LEU A 228 14.85 6.34 -31.68
CA LEU A 228 14.91 7.72 -31.19
C LEU A 228 16.25 8.39 -31.57
N ASN A 229 17.38 7.70 -31.37
CA ASN A 229 18.69 8.21 -31.75
C ASN A 229 18.83 8.46 -33.26
N ALA A 230 18.08 7.71 -34.09
CA ALA A 230 18.04 7.93 -35.53
C ALA A 230 17.25 9.22 -35.87
N LEU A 231 16.13 9.46 -35.18
CA LEU A 231 15.32 10.67 -35.34
C LEU A 231 16.06 11.92 -34.88
N ASP A 232 16.77 11.86 -33.75
CA ASP A 232 17.56 12.97 -33.21
C ASP A 232 18.60 13.51 -34.22
N LYS A 233 19.16 12.63 -35.02
CA LYS A 233 20.10 13.00 -36.10
C LYS A 233 19.40 13.75 -37.25
N GLN A 234 18.11 13.54 -37.47
CA GLN A 234 17.35 14.17 -38.54
C GLN A 234 16.75 15.52 -38.10
N GLY A 235 16.57 15.73 -36.78
CA GLY A 235 16.01 16.96 -36.21
C GLY A 235 14.54 17.22 -36.55
N ASN A 236 13.84 16.20 -37.01
CA ASN A 236 12.42 16.30 -37.40
C ASN A 236 11.59 15.27 -36.65
N TYR A 237 10.72 15.77 -35.75
CA TYR A 237 9.82 14.95 -34.93
C TYR A 237 8.39 15.03 -35.43
N ASN A 238 8.11 14.37 -36.55
CA ASN A 238 6.76 14.26 -37.10
C ASN A 238 5.95 13.24 -36.29
N LYS A 239 4.74 13.62 -35.85
CA LYS A 239 3.84 12.79 -35.06
C LYS A 239 3.55 11.44 -35.76
N GLU A 240 3.28 11.43 -37.04
CA GLU A 240 2.98 10.22 -37.81
C GLU A 240 4.17 9.24 -37.82
N GLU A 241 5.38 9.76 -37.83
CA GLU A 241 6.60 8.95 -37.77
C GLU A 241 6.83 8.39 -36.36
N ILE A 242 6.62 9.21 -35.32
CA ILE A 242 6.66 8.80 -33.91
C ILE A 242 5.67 7.65 -33.66
N GLU A 243 4.43 7.78 -34.14
CA GLU A 243 3.43 6.71 -34.04
C GLU A 243 3.90 5.42 -34.72
N ARG A 244 4.45 5.53 -35.94
CA ARG A 244 4.90 4.38 -36.72
C ARG A 244 6.02 3.58 -36.05
N ILE A 245 6.97 4.25 -35.40
CA ILE A 245 8.11 3.59 -34.74
C ILE A 245 7.84 3.23 -33.28
N SER A 246 6.76 3.78 -32.70
CA SER A 246 6.36 3.47 -31.34
C SER A 246 6.05 1.98 -31.16
N LYS A 247 6.53 1.40 -30.06
CA LYS A 247 6.29 0.00 -29.72
C LYS A 247 5.77 -0.12 -28.30
N ILE A 248 4.73 -0.94 -28.13
CA ILE A 248 4.23 -1.27 -26.79
C ILE A 248 5.04 -2.50 -26.30
N PRO A 249 5.78 -2.37 -25.20
CA PRO A 249 6.55 -3.47 -24.64
C PRO A 249 5.66 -4.64 -24.19
N SER A 250 6.23 -5.83 -24.16
CA SER A 250 5.53 -7.00 -23.63
C SER A 250 5.40 -6.91 -22.11
N VAL A 251 4.28 -7.37 -21.58
CA VAL A 251 4.02 -7.42 -20.13
C VAL A 251 4.91 -8.49 -19.48
N SER A 252 5.48 -8.20 -18.33
CA SER A 252 6.26 -9.17 -17.55
C SER A 252 5.39 -10.33 -17.06
N LYS A 253 6.01 -11.51 -16.88
CA LYS A 253 5.31 -12.70 -16.36
C LYS A 253 4.74 -12.47 -14.96
N GLU A 254 5.47 -11.73 -14.14
CA GLU A 254 5.12 -11.38 -12.77
C GLU A 254 3.90 -10.44 -12.75
N ALA A 255 3.85 -9.44 -13.63
CA ALA A 255 2.71 -8.54 -13.76
C ALA A 255 1.46 -9.28 -14.28
N LEU A 256 1.62 -10.14 -15.30
CA LEU A 256 0.52 -10.99 -15.79
C LEU A 256 -0.05 -11.88 -14.69
N LYS A 257 0.83 -12.49 -13.88
CA LYS A 257 0.42 -13.34 -12.76
C LYS A 257 -0.30 -12.51 -11.68
N ALA A 258 0.25 -11.37 -11.29
CA ALA A 258 -0.35 -10.50 -10.29
C ALA A 258 -1.74 -10.03 -10.70
N LEU A 259 -1.92 -9.57 -11.95
CA LEU A 259 -3.21 -9.11 -12.47
C LEU A 259 -4.24 -10.25 -12.60
N LYS A 260 -3.80 -11.45 -12.96
CA LYS A 260 -4.67 -12.65 -13.06
C LYS A 260 -5.18 -13.12 -11.68
N GLU A 261 -4.33 -13.04 -10.67
CA GLU A 261 -4.62 -13.53 -9.30
C GLU A 261 -5.21 -12.42 -8.41
N ALA A 262 -5.35 -11.19 -8.90
CA ALA A 262 -5.87 -10.06 -8.15
C ALA A 262 -7.33 -10.26 -7.75
N ASP A 263 -7.67 -9.86 -6.53
CA ASP A 263 -9.04 -9.64 -6.05
C ASP A 263 -9.44 -8.18 -6.22
N LEU A 264 -8.45 -7.27 -6.19
CA LEU A 264 -8.61 -5.83 -6.34
C LEU A 264 -7.46 -5.24 -7.15
N ILE A 265 -7.79 -4.44 -8.15
CA ILE A 265 -6.85 -3.62 -8.92
C ILE A 265 -7.14 -2.15 -8.62
N ILE A 266 -6.13 -1.43 -8.15
CA ILE A 266 -6.19 0.00 -7.87
C ILE A 266 -5.43 0.75 -8.96
N PHE A 267 -6.17 1.57 -9.69
CA PHE A 267 -5.65 2.59 -10.59
C PHE A 267 -5.31 3.80 -9.73
N GLY A 268 -4.03 3.95 -9.42
CA GLY A 268 -3.58 4.86 -8.38
C GLY A 268 -3.55 6.32 -8.80
N SER A 269 -3.35 7.19 -7.81
CA SER A 269 -3.04 8.60 -8.03
C SER A 269 -1.54 8.79 -8.29
N GLY A 270 -1.18 9.87 -8.96
CA GLY A 270 0.21 10.26 -9.27
C GLY A 270 0.34 10.83 -10.68
N THR A 271 1.56 10.99 -11.12
CA THR A 271 1.89 11.53 -12.46
C THR A 271 1.33 10.61 -13.55
N GLN A 272 0.39 11.12 -14.32
CA GLN A 272 -0.38 10.29 -15.25
C GLN A 272 0.44 9.93 -16.49
N PHE A 273 0.95 10.92 -17.22
CA PHE A 273 1.61 10.69 -18.51
C PHE A 273 2.98 10.01 -18.38
N SER A 274 3.77 10.35 -17.37
CA SER A 274 5.08 9.75 -17.20
C SER A 274 5.05 8.36 -16.55
N SER A 275 4.08 8.09 -15.66
CA SER A 275 4.11 6.86 -14.85
C SER A 275 2.91 5.95 -15.06
N LEU A 276 1.68 6.46 -14.98
CA LEU A 276 0.49 5.62 -14.84
C LEU A 276 -0.14 5.21 -16.18
N LEU A 277 -0.38 6.16 -17.09
CA LEU A 277 -0.98 5.87 -18.39
C LEU A 277 -0.16 4.87 -19.22
N PRO A 278 1.20 4.97 -19.29
CA PRO A 278 2.01 3.94 -19.93
C PRO A 278 1.82 2.55 -19.31
N SER A 279 1.68 2.49 -17.98
CA SER A 279 1.43 1.23 -17.26
C SER A 279 0.11 0.59 -17.68
N TYR A 280 -0.94 1.40 -17.81
CA TYR A 280 -2.27 0.91 -18.22
C TYR A 280 -2.25 0.41 -19.66
N ARG A 281 -1.64 1.15 -20.59
CA ARG A 281 -1.49 0.79 -22.01
C ARG A 281 -0.76 -0.54 -22.18
N ILE A 282 0.37 -0.71 -21.49
CA ILE A 282 1.16 -1.95 -21.53
C ILE A 282 0.36 -3.12 -20.99
N CYS A 283 -0.32 -2.94 -19.86
CA CYS A 283 -1.05 -4.01 -19.17
C CYS A 283 -2.50 -4.20 -19.66
N LYS A 284 -3.00 -3.44 -20.65
CA LYS A 284 -4.42 -3.38 -21.01
C LYS A 284 -5.09 -4.74 -21.18
N ASN A 285 -4.48 -5.65 -21.91
CA ASN A 285 -5.04 -6.98 -22.17
C ASN A 285 -5.15 -7.83 -20.89
N ALA A 286 -4.20 -7.68 -19.96
CA ALA A 286 -4.24 -8.37 -18.68
C ALA A 286 -5.28 -7.76 -17.74
N ILE A 287 -5.41 -6.44 -17.74
CA ILE A 287 -6.43 -5.69 -16.98
C ILE A 287 -7.84 -6.11 -17.45
N LEU A 288 -8.08 -6.14 -18.76
CA LEU A 288 -9.38 -6.52 -19.33
C LEU A 288 -9.78 -7.97 -19.03
N LYS A 289 -8.81 -8.89 -18.98
CA LYS A 289 -9.03 -10.30 -18.67
C LYS A 289 -9.16 -10.59 -17.17
N SER A 290 -8.77 -9.64 -16.32
CA SER A 290 -8.83 -9.81 -14.88
C SER A 290 -10.27 -9.74 -14.36
N LYS A 291 -10.62 -10.65 -13.47
CA LYS A 291 -11.90 -10.68 -12.75
C LYS A 291 -11.91 -9.82 -11.49
N ALA A 292 -10.78 -9.20 -11.17
CA ALA A 292 -10.63 -8.34 -10.00
C ALA A 292 -11.60 -7.15 -10.08
N GLN A 293 -12.07 -6.69 -8.93
CA GLN A 293 -12.71 -5.38 -8.82
C GLN A 293 -11.70 -4.29 -9.13
N LYS A 294 -12.14 -3.23 -9.79
CA LYS A 294 -11.29 -2.14 -10.31
C LYS A 294 -11.69 -0.82 -9.69
N VAL A 295 -10.74 -0.17 -9.04
CA VAL A 295 -10.96 1.12 -8.39
C VAL A 295 -10.04 2.16 -8.98
N LEU A 296 -10.61 3.29 -9.37
CA LEU A 296 -9.86 4.47 -9.78
C LEU A 296 -9.79 5.46 -8.61
N ILE A 297 -8.58 5.92 -8.29
CA ILE A 297 -8.33 7.00 -7.34
C ILE A 297 -7.97 8.25 -8.12
N VAL A 298 -8.77 9.30 -7.98
CA VAL A 298 -8.54 10.57 -8.66
C VAL A 298 -7.50 11.39 -7.90
N ASN A 299 -6.60 12.06 -8.62
CA ASN A 299 -5.61 12.93 -8.01
C ASN A 299 -6.28 14.07 -7.21
N ASN A 300 -5.74 14.40 -6.03
CA ASN A 300 -6.22 15.52 -5.22
C ASN A 300 -5.81 16.88 -5.81
N ASN A 301 -4.62 16.92 -6.42
CA ASN A 301 -4.05 18.12 -7.01
C ASN A 301 -3.66 17.87 -8.46
N TYR A 302 -3.52 18.93 -9.23
CA TYR A 302 -2.91 18.83 -10.54
C TYR A 302 -1.41 18.53 -10.41
N ASP A 303 -0.96 17.55 -11.20
CA ASP A 303 0.44 17.45 -11.59
C ASP A 303 0.66 18.29 -12.86
N ASN A 304 1.89 18.58 -13.22
CA ASN A 304 2.20 19.43 -14.37
C ASN A 304 1.65 18.86 -15.67
N ASP A 305 1.69 17.55 -15.84
CA ASP A 305 1.24 16.81 -17.03
C ASP A 305 -0.29 16.78 -17.22
N ILE A 306 -1.06 17.05 -16.16
CA ILE A 306 -2.53 17.07 -16.16
C ILE A 306 -3.10 18.42 -15.69
N ARG A 307 -2.33 19.51 -15.84
CA ARG A 307 -2.76 20.84 -15.40
C ARG A 307 -4.08 21.24 -16.07
N ASN A 308 -5.03 21.76 -15.27
CA ASN A 308 -6.35 22.20 -15.69
C ASN A 308 -7.25 21.12 -16.32
N ILE A 309 -6.90 19.84 -16.23
CA ILE A 309 -7.72 18.76 -16.74
C ILE A 309 -9.07 18.69 -16.01
N GLN A 310 -10.15 18.49 -16.75
CA GLN A 310 -11.46 18.27 -16.16
C GLN A 310 -11.66 16.78 -15.83
N PHE A 311 -12.54 16.48 -14.88
CA PHE A 311 -12.78 15.10 -14.42
C PHE A 311 -13.14 14.14 -15.57
N ASP A 312 -14.03 14.57 -16.48
CA ASP A 312 -14.45 13.74 -17.61
C ASP A 312 -13.27 13.46 -18.57
N GLU A 313 -12.44 14.46 -18.84
CA GLU A 313 -11.24 14.30 -19.66
C GLU A 313 -10.20 13.40 -18.99
N PHE A 314 -9.96 13.60 -17.70
CA PHE A 314 -9.05 12.77 -16.89
C PHE A 314 -9.43 11.29 -16.95
N THR A 315 -10.70 11.00 -16.69
CA THR A 315 -11.20 9.61 -16.71
C THR A 315 -11.22 9.01 -18.12
N GLN A 316 -11.55 9.80 -19.14
CA GLN A 316 -11.51 9.36 -20.54
C GLN A 316 -10.10 9.00 -20.99
N LYS A 317 -9.08 9.78 -20.64
CA LYS A 317 -7.68 9.45 -20.96
C LYS A 317 -7.28 8.09 -20.39
N ILE A 318 -7.65 7.81 -19.12
CA ILE A 318 -7.37 6.51 -18.51
C ILE A 318 -8.11 5.37 -19.24
N LEU A 319 -9.38 5.56 -19.56
CA LEU A 319 -10.18 4.56 -20.26
C LEU A 319 -9.66 4.28 -21.68
N GLN A 320 -9.21 5.29 -22.40
CA GLN A 320 -8.60 5.14 -23.72
C GLN A 320 -7.36 4.23 -23.69
N GLU A 321 -6.51 4.35 -22.66
CA GLU A 321 -5.32 3.51 -22.52
C GLU A 321 -5.60 2.01 -22.35
N ILE A 322 -6.81 1.69 -21.92
CA ILE A 322 -7.27 0.31 -21.73
C ILE A 322 -8.34 -0.10 -22.74
N ASP A 323 -8.49 0.63 -23.85
CA ASP A 323 -9.49 0.39 -24.89
C ASP A 323 -10.93 0.34 -24.35
N GLN A 324 -11.27 1.21 -23.41
CA GLN A 324 -12.60 1.35 -22.82
C GLN A 324 -13.19 2.74 -23.10
N THR A 325 -14.50 2.84 -23.07
CA THR A 325 -15.21 4.11 -23.33
C THR A 325 -16.19 4.48 -22.23
N LYS A 326 -16.48 3.56 -21.31
CA LYS A 326 -17.50 3.74 -20.28
C LYS A 326 -16.90 3.68 -18.89
N MET A 327 -17.33 4.57 -18.03
CA MET A 327 -16.90 4.65 -16.63
C MET A 327 -17.38 3.46 -15.77
N ASP A 328 -18.38 2.70 -16.22
CA ASP A 328 -18.82 1.46 -15.57
C ASP A 328 -17.79 0.31 -15.65
N PHE A 329 -16.67 0.55 -16.36
CA PHE A 329 -15.49 -0.30 -16.28
C PHE A 329 -14.88 -0.33 -14.88
N PHE A 330 -14.95 0.78 -14.15
CA PHE A 330 -14.53 0.83 -12.76
C PHE A 330 -15.69 0.45 -11.85
N ASP A 331 -15.47 -0.49 -10.94
CA ASP A 331 -16.44 -0.85 -9.89
C ASP A 331 -16.62 0.30 -8.89
N SER A 332 -15.59 1.14 -8.73
CA SER A 332 -15.64 2.36 -7.92
C SER A 332 -14.65 3.42 -8.42
N ILE A 333 -15.04 4.68 -8.30
CA ILE A 333 -14.19 5.86 -8.52
C ILE A 333 -14.21 6.67 -7.23
N VAL A 334 -13.04 6.86 -6.61
CA VAL A 334 -12.90 7.59 -5.34
C VAL A 334 -12.28 8.96 -5.59
N VAL A 335 -12.98 10.01 -5.15
CA VAL A 335 -12.57 11.41 -5.27
C VAL A 335 -12.56 12.03 -3.87
N ASP A 336 -11.50 12.75 -3.54
CA ASP A 336 -11.47 13.54 -2.30
C ASP A 336 -12.43 14.73 -2.38
N THR A 337 -13.08 15.06 -1.27
CA THR A 337 -14.01 16.20 -1.19
C THR A 337 -13.36 17.55 -1.57
N HIS A 338 -12.04 17.66 -1.41
CA HIS A 338 -11.26 18.88 -1.69
C HIS A 338 -10.38 18.73 -2.95
N SER A 339 -10.52 17.64 -3.71
CA SER A 339 -9.78 17.48 -4.96
C SER A 339 -10.06 18.62 -5.93
N VAL A 340 -9.05 19.07 -6.64
CA VAL A 340 -9.20 20.06 -7.71
C VAL A 340 -9.83 19.47 -8.97
N ILE A 341 -9.87 18.14 -9.09
CA ILE A 341 -10.48 17.39 -10.20
C ILE A 341 -11.82 16.84 -9.71
N GLN A 342 -12.85 17.68 -9.73
CA GLN A 342 -14.20 17.33 -9.28
C GLN A 342 -15.13 16.94 -10.43
N PRO A 343 -15.98 15.91 -10.25
CA PRO A 343 -17.01 15.57 -11.20
C PRO A 343 -18.11 16.64 -11.23
N LEU A 344 -18.54 17.01 -12.42
CA LEU A 344 -19.64 17.95 -12.62
C LEU A 344 -21.03 17.29 -12.58
N LYS A 345 -21.08 15.96 -12.66
CA LYS A 345 -22.31 15.16 -12.69
C LYS A 345 -22.20 13.97 -11.75
N VAL A 346 -23.33 13.55 -11.21
CA VAL A 346 -23.41 12.28 -10.46
C VAL A 346 -23.23 11.13 -11.45
N ILE A 347 -22.25 10.28 -11.19
CA ILE A 347 -21.92 9.11 -12.00
C ILE A 347 -22.16 7.86 -11.15
N PRO A 348 -22.70 6.78 -11.73
CA PRO A 348 -22.73 5.49 -11.03
C PRO A 348 -21.32 5.12 -10.55
N ASN A 349 -21.21 4.49 -9.40
CA ASN A 349 -19.95 4.04 -8.80
C ASN A 349 -18.99 5.16 -8.35
N LEU A 350 -19.44 6.42 -8.29
CA LEU A 350 -18.67 7.55 -7.77
C LEU A 350 -18.84 7.66 -6.25
N THR A 351 -17.73 7.75 -5.55
CA THR A 351 -17.66 8.04 -4.11
C THR A 351 -16.88 9.32 -3.90
N ILE A 352 -17.53 10.35 -3.37
CA ILE A 352 -16.87 11.60 -2.93
C ILE A 352 -16.78 11.56 -1.42
N ALA A 353 -15.57 11.58 -0.87
CA ALA A 353 -15.33 11.43 0.56
C ALA A 353 -14.08 12.20 1.02
N ASP A 354 -14.02 12.56 2.29
CA ASP A 354 -12.80 13.11 2.91
C ASP A 354 -11.76 11.98 3.06
N VAL A 355 -10.86 11.89 2.07
CA VAL A 355 -9.77 10.91 2.06
C VAL A 355 -8.39 11.56 2.09
N ALA A 356 -8.30 12.86 2.31
CA ALA A 356 -7.03 13.57 2.43
C ALA A 356 -6.51 13.60 3.88
N ASP A 357 -5.19 13.71 4.00
CA ASP A 357 -4.50 14.07 5.22
C ASP A 357 -4.41 15.62 5.36
N PRO A 358 -3.97 16.17 6.50
CA PRO A 358 -3.85 17.61 6.68
C PRO A 358 -2.89 18.31 5.70
N THR A 359 -2.07 17.58 4.97
CA THR A 359 -1.16 18.13 3.94
C THR A 359 -1.78 18.16 2.54
N GLY A 360 -3.03 17.69 2.40
CA GLY A 360 -3.75 17.59 1.13
C GLY A 360 -3.40 16.36 0.29
N LYS A 361 -2.59 15.44 0.83
CA LYS A 361 -2.31 14.13 0.20
C LYS A 361 -3.35 13.10 0.66
N HIS A 362 -3.52 12.03 -0.12
CA HIS A 362 -4.39 10.93 0.32
C HIS A 362 -3.90 10.34 1.66
N ASP A 363 -4.81 10.21 2.62
CA ASP A 363 -4.61 9.42 3.84
C ASP A 363 -4.84 7.94 3.52
N GLY A 364 -3.83 7.12 3.77
CA GLY A 364 -3.89 5.70 3.38
C GLY A 364 -4.99 4.92 4.08
N GLN A 365 -5.28 5.21 5.35
CA GLN A 365 -6.30 4.51 6.12
C GLN A 365 -7.72 4.95 5.70
N LYS A 366 -7.97 6.25 5.60
CA LYS A 366 -9.25 6.78 5.13
C LYS A 366 -9.55 6.25 3.71
N LEU A 367 -8.58 6.38 2.81
CA LEU A 367 -8.72 5.93 1.43
C LEU A 367 -9.04 4.44 1.34
N TRP A 368 -8.33 3.59 2.10
CA TRP A 368 -8.60 2.15 2.14
C TRP A 368 -10.00 1.83 2.66
N THR A 369 -10.47 2.56 3.66
CA THR A 369 -11.84 2.44 4.19
C THR A 369 -12.87 2.72 3.10
N TRP A 370 -12.74 3.86 2.42
CA TRP A 370 -13.68 4.25 1.39
C TRP A 370 -13.65 3.35 0.15
N ILE A 371 -12.47 2.83 -0.23
CA ILE A 371 -12.36 1.79 -1.26
C ILE A 371 -13.19 0.56 -0.87
N ASN A 372 -13.03 0.05 0.34
CA ASN A 372 -13.77 -1.14 0.78
C ASN A 372 -15.28 -0.87 0.86
N ARG A 373 -15.67 0.30 1.34
CA ARG A 373 -17.07 0.71 1.44
C ARG A 373 -17.73 0.84 0.06
N SER A 374 -17.09 1.52 -0.87
CA SER A 374 -17.62 1.76 -2.21
C SER A 374 -17.79 0.49 -3.05
N LEU A 375 -17.02 -0.54 -2.74
CA LEU A 375 -17.09 -1.85 -3.40
C LEU A 375 -18.08 -2.82 -2.75
N ASP A 376 -18.71 -2.43 -1.65
CA ASP A 376 -19.77 -3.21 -1.02
C ASP A 376 -21.08 -3.06 -1.80
N THR A 377 -21.31 -3.97 -2.74
CA THR A 377 -22.40 -3.92 -3.72
C THR A 377 -23.78 -4.26 -3.15
N LYS A 378 -23.89 -4.59 -1.88
CA LYS A 378 -25.18 -4.76 -1.23
C LYS A 378 -25.78 -3.39 -0.94
N SER A 379 -26.47 -2.86 -1.95
CA SER A 379 -27.31 -1.67 -1.84
C SER A 379 -28.27 -1.82 -0.66
N GLY A 380 -28.08 -1.03 0.36
CA GLY A 380 -28.90 -0.97 1.55
C GLY A 380 -28.07 -0.51 2.73
N GLU A 381 -28.70 0.24 3.63
CA GLU A 381 -28.10 0.57 4.92
C GLU A 381 -27.54 -0.69 5.57
N VAL A 382 -26.24 -0.68 5.87
CA VAL A 382 -25.60 -1.75 6.63
C VAL A 382 -25.30 -1.18 8.02
N PRO A 383 -26.28 -1.20 8.93
CA PRO A 383 -26.07 -0.68 10.25
C PRO A 383 -25.04 -1.51 10.99
N VAL A 384 -24.05 -0.87 11.57
CA VAL A 384 -23.05 -1.47 12.45
C VAL A 384 -23.29 -0.99 13.86
N LEU A 385 -23.52 -1.91 14.77
CA LEU A 385 -23.68 -1.60 16.18
C LEU A 385 -22.37 -1.77 16.92
N ILE A 386 -21.98 -0.80 17.71
CA ILE A 386 -20.84 -0.90 18.62
C ILE A 386 -21.36 -1.19 20.02
N SER A 387 -21.10 -2.39 20.51
CA SER A 387 -21.46 -2.82 21.86
C SER A 387 -20.31 -2.61 22.82
N PHE A 388 -20.53 -1.94 23.95
CA PHE A 388 -19.52 -1.65 24.96
C PHE A 388 -20.03 -1.89 26.40
N ALA A 389 -19.15 -1.87 27.37
CA ALA A 389 -19.50 -2.05 28.78
C ALA A 389 -20.05 -0.76 29.40
N LYS A 390 -21.07 -0.89 30.25
CA LYS A 390 -21.90 0.19 30.80
C LYS A 390 -21.16 1.40 31.43
N ASN A 391 -19.91 1.24 31.85
CA ASN A 391 -19.16 2.30 32.56
C ASN A 391 -18.11 3.02 31.67
N THR A 392 -18.17 2.86 30.36
CA THR A 392 -17.17 3.38 29.40
C THR A 392 -17.79 4.18 28.27
N GLU A 393 -19.11 4.40 28.33
CA GLU A 393 -19.91 4.99 27.25
C GLU A 393 -19.43 6.38 26.85
N GLU A 394 -19.35 7.29 27.80
CA GLU A 394 -18.98 8.69 27.56
C GLU A 394 -17.58 8.81 26.95
N PHE A 395 -16.65 8.07 27.50
CA PHE A 395 -15.27 8.06 27.03
C PHE A 395 -15.10 7.42 25.63
N ILE A 396 -15.88 6.38 25.30
CA ILE A 396 -15.87 5.75 23.98
C ILE A 396 -16.50 6.67 22.95
N LYS A 397 -17.60 7.31 23.27
CA LYS A 397 -18.27 8.28 22.41
C LYS A 397 -17.37 9.46 22.07
N ASP A 398 -16.73 10.06 23.07
CA ASP A 398 -15.80 11.17 22.87
C ASP A 398 -14.61 10.76 22.01
N TYR A 399 -14.07 9.57 22.26
CA TYR A 399 -12.89 9.08 21.51
C TYR A 399 -13.19 8.83 20.04
N TYR A 400 -14.33 8.20 19.75
CA TYR A 400 -14.70 7.84 18.38
C TYR A 400 -15.53 8.91 17.67
N HIS A 401 -15.78 10.06 18.29
CA HIS A 401 -16.64 11.10 17.74
C HIS A 401 -16.22 11.48 16.30
N ASN A 402 -14.97 11.84 16.11
CA ASN A 402 -14.45 12.25 14.80
C ASN A 402 -14.48 11.12 13.75
N GLU A 403 -14.12 9.89 14.14
CA GLU A 403 -14.21 8.74 13.22
C GLU A 403 -15.66 8.44 12.85
N MET A 404 -16.58 8.54 13.81
CA MET A 404 -18.01 8.33 13.58
C MET A 404 -18.62 9.41 12.69
N GLU A 405 -18.27 10.67 12.90
CA GLU A 405 -18.74 11.77 12.07
C GLU A 405 -18.29 11.59 10.62
N SER A 406 -17.02 11.29 10.40
CA SER A 406 -16.48 10.98 9.08
C SER A 406 -17.17 9.78 8.43
N LEU A 407 -17.32 8.67 9.15
CA LEU A 407 -17.89 7.44 8.62
C LEU A 407 -19.39 7.51 8.37
N ASN A 408 -20.14 8.30 9.15
CA ASN A 408 -21.58 8.48 8.97
C ASN A 408 -21.94 9.58 7.96
N SER A 409 -20.97 10.25 7.36
CA SER A 409 -21.23 11.16 6.24
C SER A 409 -21.82 10.43 5.01
N ASP A 410 -21.61 9.12 4.92
CA ASP A 410 -22.22 8.25 3.92
C ASP A 410 -23.46 7.55 4.50
N PRO A 411 -24.69 7.82 3.98
CA PRO A 411 -25.91 7.21 4.49
C PRO A 411 -26.03 5.70 4.21
N THR A 412 -25.18 5.14 3.34
CA THR A 412 -25.22 3.70 3.01
C THR A 412 -24.70 2.82 4.14
N ARG A 413 -23.97 3.39 5.11
CA ARG A 413 -23.46 2.66 6.26
C ARG A 413 -23.58 3.49 7.55
N ILE A 414 -24.52 3.11 8.37
CA ILE A 414 -24.76 3.78 9.65
C ILE A 414 -24.04 3.03 10.76
N ILE A 415 -23.18 3.73 11.49
CA ILE A 415 -22.50 3.24 12.69
C ILE A 415 -23.15 3.88 13.91
N LYS A 416 -23.69 3.08 14.80
CA LYS A 416 -24.35 3.56 16.03
C LYS A 416 -23.76 2.90 17.27
N PHE A 417 -23.70 3.63 18.36
CA PHE A 417 -23.35 3.10 19.68
C PHE A 417 -24.57 2.54 20.39
N TYR A 418 -24.42 1.36 20.97
CA TYR A 418 -25.46 0.72 21.76
C TYR A 418 -24.92 0.23 23.09
N GLN A 419 -25.73 0.41 24.13
CA GLN A 419 -25.46 -0.23 25.41
C GLN A 419 -25.79 -1.71 25.33
N LYS A 420 -25.07 -2.50 26.12
CA LYS A 420 -25.28 -3.93 26.23
C LYS A 420 -26.71 -4.23 26.66
N GLY A 421 -27.50 -4.82 25.79
CA GLY A 421 -28.89 -5.24 26.06
C GLY A 421 -29.97 -4.52 25.25
N GLU A 422 -29.62 -3.44 24.55
CA GLU A 422 -30.52 -2.82 23.57
C GLU A 422 -30.56 -3.68 22.29
N LYS A 423 -31.74 -3.85 21.71
CA LYS A 423 -31.94 -4.58 20.47
C LYS A 423 -32.30 -3.61 19.37
N GLU A 424 -31.45 -3.52 18.35
CA GLU A 424 -31.80 -2.88 17.09
C GLU A 424 -31.46 -3.81 15.91
N ALA A 425 -32.20 -3.68 14.83
CA ALA A 425 -31.93 -4.43 13.61
C ALA A 425 -30.63 -3.93 12.98
N SER A 426 -29.59 -4.72 13.05
CA SER A 426 -28.29 -4.44 12.41
C SER A 426 -27.82 -5.66 11.63
N SER A 427 -27.02 -5.43 10.59
CA SER A 427 -26.40 -6.53 9.83
C SER A 427 -25.18 -7.11 10.53
N TYR A 428 -24.42 -6.24 11.24
CA TYR A 428 -23.19 -6.59 11.95
C TYR A 428 -23.16 -5.94 13.32
N THR A 429 -22.53 -6.62 14.26
CA THR A 429 -22.28 -6.08 15.61
C THR A 429 -20.78 -6.12 15.91
N LEU A 430 -20.19 -4.97 16.20
CA LEU A 430 -18.82 -4.86 16.70
C LEU A 430 -18.84 -4.84 18.22
N HIS A 431 -18.24 -5.82 18.84
CA HIS A 431 -18.00 -5.84 20.28
C HIS A 431 -16.65 -5.22 20.58
N LEU A 432 -16.61 -4.17 21.39
CA LEU A 432 -15.40 -3.54 21.90
C LEU A 432 -15.27 -3.80 23.39
N ASP A 433 -14.13 -4.34 23.81
CA ASP A 433 -13.80 -4.36 25.24
C ASP A 433 -13.43 -2.95 25.69
N ALA A 434 -13.87 -2.58 26.88
CA ALA A 434 -13.61 -1.30 27.52
C ALA A 434 -12.13 -0.93 27.68
N SER A 435 -11.24 -1.87 27.49
CA SER A 435 -9.79 -1.69 27.65
C SER A 435 -9.02 -1.47 26.34
N GLY A 436 -9.67 -1.64 25.18
CA GLY A 436 -8.96 -1.62 23.89
C GLY A 436 -9.53 -0.63 22.87
N LYS A 437 -8.62 -0.06 22.06
CA LYS A 437 -8.92 0.81 20.92
C LYS A 437 -8.67 0.07 19.63
N VAL A 438 -9.64 0.12 18.75
CA VAL A 438 -9.49 -0.26 17.33
C VAL A 438 -10.03 0.89 16.52
N SER A 439 -9.37 1.26 15.44
CA SER A 439 -9.92 2.26 14.53
C SER A 439 -11.19 1.75 13.90
N LEU A 440 -12.25 2.55 13.89
CA LEU A 440 -13.51 2.22 13.22
C LEU A 440 -13.34 2.14 11.71
N TYR A 441 -12.30 2.75 11.16
CA TYR A 441 -11.93 2.63 9.75
C TYR A 441 -11.61 1.20 9.31
N GLU A 442 -11.29 0.29 10.22
CA GLU A 442 -11.08 -1.13 9.91
C GLU A 442 -12.37 -1.91 9.62
N ILE A 443 -13.51 -1.41 10.07
CA ILE A 443 -14.80 -2.14 10.03
C ILE A 443 -15.19 -2.49 8.59
N ASP A 444 -15.04 -1.56 7.66
CA ASP A 444 -15.44 -1.77 6.26
C ASP A 444 -14.59 -2.86 5.58
N ALA A 445 -13.29 -2.87 5.83
CA ALA A 445 -12.41 -3.93 5.36
C ALA A 445 -12.75 -5.30 5.97
N TRP A 446 -13.09 -5.34 7.27
CA TRP A 446 -13.50 -6.58 7.93
C TRP A 446 -14.83 -7.11 7.39
N ILE A 447 -15.81 -6.24 7.17
CA ILE A 447 -17.08 -6.61 6.55
C ILE A 447 -16.84 -7.20 5.17
N ARG A 448 -16.00 -6.57 4.35
CA ARG A 448 -15.66 -7.06 3.02
C ARG A 448 -14.99 -8.44 3.06
N ILE A 449 -14.04 -8.66 3.96
CA ILE A 449 -13.42 -9.97 4.15
C ILE A 449 -14.46 -11.02 4.55
N MET A 450 -15.38 -10.67 5.45
CA MET A 450 -16.47 -11.56 5.84
C MET A 450 -17.38 -11.91 4.66
N GLN A 451 -17.64 -10.98 3.77
CA GLN A 451 -18.49 -11.20 2.59
C GLN A 451 -17.80 -12.07 1.55
N LEU A 452 -16.57 -11.71 1.16
CA LEU A 452 -15.77 -12.44 0.16
C LEU A 452 -15.54 -13.89 0.56
N ASN A 453 -15.33 -14.14 1.84
CA ASN A 453 -15.00 -15.47 2.36
C ASN A 453 -16.17 -16.17 3.07
N GLN A 454 -17.39 -15.62 3.00
CA GLN A 454 -18.60 -16.14 3.62
C GLN A 454 -18.48 -16.39 5.15
N LEU A 455 -17.65 -15.59 5.83
CA LEU A 455 -17.41 -15.72 7.26
C LEU A 455 -18.57 -15.19 8.10
N ASP A 456 -18.72 -15.72 9.30
CA ASP A 456 -19.69 -15.29 10.30
C ASP A 456 -19.14 -14.27 11.29
N ALA A 457 -17.81 -14.27 11.49
CA ALA A 457 -17.14 -13.31 12.38
C ALA A 457 -15.71 -13.02 11.98
N VAL A 458 -15.23 -11.85 12.39
CA VAL A 458 -13.81 -11.47 12.46
C VAL A 458 -13.45 -11.24 13.90
N ILE A 459 -12.30 -11.76 14.32
CA ILE A 459 -11.76 -11.60 15.67
C ILE A 459 -10.49 -10.77 15.56
N GLY A 460 -10.44 -9.64 16.26
CA GLY A 460 -9.24 -8.83 16.33
C GLY A 460 -8.14 -9.52 17.15
N SER A 461 -6.93 -9.66 16.62
CA SER A 461 -5.78 -10.24 17.31
C SER A 461 -4.67 -9.22 17.50
N ARG A 462 -4.16 -9.12 18.71
CA ARG A 462 -3.03 -8.25 19.08
C ARG A 462 -1.67 -8.90 18.77
N PHE A 463 -1.64 -10.21 18.52
CA PHE A 463 -0.43 -11.03 18.56
C PHE A 463 -0.17 -11.86 17.30
N GLU A 464 -0.92 -11.60 16.23
CA GLU A 464 -0.89 -12.45 15.04
C GLU A 464 0.39 -12.30 14.21
N SER A 465 1.08 -11.16 14.31
CA SER A 465 2.35 -10.97 13.63
C SER A 465 3.43 -10.40 14.56
N ARG A 466 4.70 -10.75 14.29
CA ARG A 466 5.87 -10.19 14.98
C ARG A 466 5.85 -8.65 14.95
N ARG A 467 5.41 -8.08 13.84
CA ARG A 467 5.32 -6.64 13.63
C ARG A 467 4.29 -5.98 14.56
N GLN A 468 3.12 -6.57 14.70
CA GLN A 468 2.10 -6.08 15.61
C GLN A 468 2.49 -6.24 17.06
N LEU A 469 3.17 -7.34 17.37
CA LEU A 469 3.75 -7.56 18.68
C LEU A 469 4.69 -6.41 19.02
N ILE A 470 5.59 -6.04 18.13
CA ILE A 470 6.53 -4.92 18.29
C ILE A 470 5.78 -3.58 18.36
N ASN A 471 4.80 -3.33 17.49
CA ASN A 471 4.00 -2.12 17.53
C ASN A 471 3.21 -1.96 18.81
N SER A 472 2.57 -3.03 19.23
CA SER A 472 1.83 -3.05 20.50
C SER A 472 2.75 -2.81 21.70
N PHE A 473 3.99 -3.27 21.67
CA PHE A 473 5.00 -2.95 22.68
C PHE A 473 5.43 -1.48 22.66
N LYS A 474 5.65 -0.90 21.49
CA LYS A 474 6.07 0.52 21.35
C LYS A 474 4.97 1.52 21.64
N HIS A 475 3.72 1.19 21.29
CA HIS A 475 2.55 2.05 21.48
C HIS A 475 1.76 1.78 22.76
N SER A 476 2.05 0.68 23.47
CA SER A 476 1.62 0.55 24.85
C SER A 476 2.44 1.53 25.67
N ILE A 477 1.98 2.76 25.76
CA ILE A 477 2.38 3.76 26.78
C ILE A 477 2.04 3.19 28.18
N VAL A 478 2.10 1.91 28.31
CA VAL A 478 1.79 1.22 29.54
C VAL A 478 3.09 1.10 30.29
N GLU A 479 3.05 1.58 31.47
CA GLU A 479 4.06 1.70 32.49
C GLU A 479 4.84 0.42 32.82
N SER A 480 4.60 -0.69 32.16
CA SER A 480 5.50 -1.84 32.17
C SER A 480 5.26 -2.81 31.02
N ASN A 481 6.33 -3.14 30.32
CA ASN A 481 6.41 -4.27 29.39
C ASN A 481 5.92 -5.60 30.02
N LEU A 482 5.93 -5.69 31.36
CA LEU A 482 5.46 -6.82 32.16
C LEU A 482 3.95 -7.04 32.01
N ILE A 483 3.12 -5.98 31.99
CA ILE A 483 1.66 -6.13 31.82
C ILE A 483 1.31 -6.67 30.44
N TYR A 484 2.04 -6.21 29.42
CA TYR A 484 1.83 -6.68 28.06
C TYR A 484 2.28 -8.14 27.89
N LEU A 485 3.45 -8.48 28.42
CA LEU A 485 3.95 -9.85 28.45
C LEU A 485 2.99 -10.78 29.18
N PHE A 486 2.42 -10.32 30.31
CA PHE A 486 1.40 -11.07 31.03
C PHE A 486 0.13 -11.27 30.20
N ALA A 487 -0.33 -10.24 29.47
CA ALA A 487 -1.48 -10.34 28.57
C ALA A 487 -1.22 -11.31 27.41
N LEU A 488 -0.02 -11.33 26.86
CA LEU A 488 0.41 -12.25 25.82
C LEU A 488 0.40 -13.70 26.33
N ILE A 489 1.06 -13.96 27.46
CA ILE A 489 1.14 -15.30 28.06
C ILE A 489 -0.26 -15.82 28.39
N THR A 490 -1.09 -15.00 29.01
CA THR A 490 -2.45 -15.41 29.38
C THR A 490 -3.34 -15.64 28.17
N SER A 491 -3.25 -14.83 27.12
CA SER A 491 -3.99 -15.07 25.89
C SER A 491 -3.57 -16.37 25.21
N TYR A 492 -2.27 -16.66 25.23
CA TYR A 492 -1.73 -17.92 24.69
C TYR A 492 -2.24 -19.13 25.45
N TRP A 493 -2.28 -19.07 26.78
CA TRP A 493 -2.85 -20.14 27.61
C TRP A 493 -4.33 -20.35 27.35
N VAL A 494 -5.13 -19.28 27.22
CA VAL A 494 -6.54 -19.38 26.88
C VAL A 494 -6.73 -19.99 25.47
N SER A 495 -5.86 -19.65 24.50
CA SER A 495 -5.87 -20.27 23.18
C SER A 495 -5.61 -21.77 23.23
N ILE A 496 -4.64 -22.21 24.06
CA ILE A 496 -4.35 -23.65 24.24
C ILE A 496 -5.53 -24.37 24.86
N VAL A 497 -6.11 -23.84 25.94
CA VAL A 497 -7.30 -24.42 26.59
C VAL A 497 -8.47 -24.48 25.61
N TYR A 498 -8.69 -23.45 24.83
CA TYR A 498 -9.70 -23.42 23.81
C TYR A 498 -9.46 -24.47 22.73
N PHE A 499 -8.22 -24.61 22.26
CA PHE A 499 -7.85 -25.64 21.29
C PHE A 499 -8.08 -27.06 21.86
N ILE A 500 -7.62 -27.35 23.06
CA ILE A 500 -7.78 -28.67 23.69
C ILE A 500 -9.27 -29.02 23.81
N ARG A 501 -10.14 -28.05 24.16
CA ARG A 501 -11.55 -28.30 24.39
C ARG A 501 -12.38 -28.37 23.11
N PHE A 502 -12.04 -27.58 22.10
CA PHE A 502 -12.88 -27.37 20.95
C PHE A 502 -12.23 -27.75 19.61
N TRP A 503 -10.95 -28.14 19.65
CA TRP A 503 -10.16 -28.47 18.45
C TRP A 503 -10.12 -27.33 17.41
N ARG A 504 -10.23 -26.10 17.86
CA ARG A 504 -10.16 -24.88 17.04
C ARG A 504 -9.09 -23.94 17.59
N ILE A 505 -8.37 -23.26 16.71
CA ILE A 505 -7.35 -22.28 17.08
C ILE A 505 -7.98 -20.89 17.07
N MET A 506 -7.79 -20.15 18.16
CA MET A 506 -8.15 -18.74 18.27
C MET A 506 -6.94 -17.98 18.79
N PRO A 507 -6.23 -17.22 17.94
CA PRO A 507 -4.92 -16.64 18.27
C PRO A 507 -4.91 -15.67 19.45
N ASP A 508 -5.97 -14.86 19.61
CA ASP A 508 -6.07 -13.90 20.72
C ASP A 508 -7.49 -13.83 21.28
N PRO A 509 -7.93 -14.85 22.03
CA PRO A 509 -9.29 -14.89 22.58
C PRO A 509 -9.57 -13.79 23.61
N LEU A 510 -8.52 -13.18 24.17
CA LEU A 510 -8.63 -12.10 25.17
C LEU A 510 -8.56 -10.69 24.55
N SER A 511 -8.59 -10.54 23.22
CA SER A 511 -8.62 -9.22 22.59
C SER A 511 -9.87 -8.41 22.96
N GLY A 512 -11.00 -9.12 23.16
CA GLY A 512 -12.29 -8.51 23.43
C GLY A 512 -12.92 -7.75 22.24
N ILE A 513 -12.36 -7.93 21.04
CA ILE A 513 -12.76 -7.22 19.82
C ILE A 513 -13.24 -8.22 18.79
N TYR A 514 -14.53 -8.16 18.46
CA TYR A 514 -15.20 -9.12 17.59
C TYR A 514 -16.22 -8.40 16.69
N LEU A 515 -16.10 -8.58 15.38
CA LEU A 515 -17.15 -8.19 14.43
C LEU A 515 -17.92 -9.45 14.03
N ILE A 516 -19.24 -9.44 14.22
CA ILE A 516 -20.10 -10.64 14.04
C ILE A 516 -21.33 -10.25 13.23
N LYS A 517 -21.77 -11.14 12.33
CA LYS A 517 -23.09 -11.00 11.70
C LYS A 517 -24.19 -11.08 12.73
N SER A 518 -25.05 -10.07 12.79
CA SER A 518 -26.11 -9.94 13.82
C SER A 518 -27.14 -11.06 13.82
N LYS A 519 -27.33 -11.75 12.68
CA LYS A 519 -28.18 -12.96 12.61
C LYS A 519 -27.81 -14.06 13.60
N HIS A 520 -26.59 -14.03 14.13
CA HIS A 520 -26.13 -15.03 15.10
C HIS A 520 -26.52 -14.69 16.53
N ASP A 521 -26.96 -13.46 16.79
CA ASP A 521 -27.43 -12.94 18.10
C ASP A 521 -26.70 -13.58 19.30
N ILE A 522 -25.39 -13.36 19.37
CA ILE A 522 -24.55 -13.85 20.45
C ILE A 522 -24.33 -12.71 21.44
N PRO A 523 -25.15 -12.60 22.50
CA PRO A 523 -24.95 -11.56 23.49
C PRO A 523 -23.60 -11.80 24.20
N TYR A 524 -22.75 -10.79 24.18
CA TYR A 524 -21.49 -10.84 24.89
C TYR A 524 -21.74 -10.67 26.40
N LYS A 525 -21.91 -11.77 27.13
CA LYS A 525 -21.98 -11.76 28.61
C LYS A 525 -20.58 -11.76 29.22
N ASN A 526 -19.75 -12.66 28.75
CA ASN A 526 -18.32 -12.74 29.03
C ASN A 526 -17.67 -13.57 27.90
N LEU A 527 -16.35 -13.53 27.82
CA LEU A 527 -15.60 -14.23 26.81
C LEU A 527 -15.90 -15.73 26.75
N SER A 528 -15.93 -16.37 27.89
CA SER A 528 -16.19 -17.81 28.03
C SER A 528 -17.58 -18.20 27.46
N TYR A 529 -18.60 -17.44 27.78
CA TYR A 529 -19.94 -17.63 27.24
C TYR A 529 -19.97 -17.46 25.72
N PHE A 530 -19.32 -16.42 25.23
CA PHE A 530 -19.19 -16.13 23.81
C PHE A 530 -18.51 -17.28 23.05
N LEU A 531 -17.35 -17.73 23.53
CA LEU A 531 -16.61 -18.83 22.91
C LEU A 531 -17.39 -20.16 22.90
N LYS A 532 -18.10 -20.47 23.98
CA LYS A 532 -18.99 -21.64 24.04
C LYS A 532 -20.13 -21.54 23.03
N LYS A 533 -20.73 -20.36 22.86
CA LYS A 533 -21.83 -20.14 21.89
C LYS A 533 -21.36 -20.28 20.45
N ILE A 534 -20.23 -19.69 20.10
CA ILE A 534 -19.62 -19.84 18.78
C ILE A 534 -19.41 -21.32 18.46
N ASN A 535 -18.86 -22.07 19.39
CA ASN A 535 -18.50 -23.46 19.14
C ASN A 535 -19.73 -24.42 19.06
N ARG A 536 -20.84 -24.05 19.68
CA ARG A 536 -22.10 -24.85 19.59
C ARG A 536 -22.82 -24.68 18.25
N LYS A 537 -22.49 -23.65 17.46
CA LYS A 537 -23.06 -23.45 16.12
C LYS A 537 -22.26 -24.27 15.11
N LYS A 538 -22.85 -25.35 14.60
CA LYS A 538 -22.31 -26.09 13.46
C LYS A 538 -22.15 -25.11 12.29
N ASN A 539 -21.00 -25.13 11.62
CA ASN A 539 -20.67 -24.27 10.47
C ASN A 539 -20.50 -22.78 10.79
N PHE A 540 -20.16 -22.39 12.01
CA PHE A 540 -19.73 -21.02 12.31
C PHE A 540 -18.29 -20.83 11.88
N GLU A 541 -18.08 -19.99 10.86
CA GLU A 541 -16.76 -19.70 10.29
C GLU A 541 -16.27 -18.31 10.75
N PHE A 542 -15.03 -18.26 11.21
CA PHE A 542 -14.40 -17.02 11.62
C PHE A 542 -12.92 -16.98 11.25
N VAL A 543 -12.41 -15.78 11.14
CA VAL A 543 -10.98 -15.49 10.95
C VAL A 543 -10.48 -14.56 12.04
N SER A 544 -9.22 -14.66 12.38
CA SER A 544 -8.52 -13.69 13.23
C SER A 544 -7.73 -12.73 12.36
N LEU A 545 -7.92 -11.45 12.59
CA LEU A 545 -7.20 -10.39 11.89
C LEU A 545 -6.41 -9.54 12.90
N PRO A 546 -5.23 -9.09 12.49
CA PRO A 546 -4.42 -8.24 13.34
C PRO A 546 -5.07 -6.87 13.57
N ILE A 547 -4.92 -6.35 14.79
CA ILE A 547 -5.41 -5.04 15.18
C ILE A 547 -4.30 -4.20 15.78
N SER A 548 -4.34 -2.91 15.49
CA SER A 548 -3.57 -1.92 16.25
C SER A 548 -4.28 -1.66 17.56
N TYR A 549 -3.71 -2.16 18.65
CA TYR A 549 -4.31 -2.10 19.97
C TYR A 549 -3.67 -1.03 20.85
N ARG A 550 -4.48 -0.12 21.37
CA ARG A 550 -4.06 0.84 22.40
C ARG A 550 -4.95 0.70 23.63
N THR A 551 -4.39 0.82 24.82
CA THR A 551 -5.17 0.76 26.06
C THR A 551 -5.71 2.14 26.42
N PHE A 552 -6.99 2.23 26.79
CA PHE A 552 -7.63 3.46 27.23
C PHE A 552 -7.35 3.81 28.70
N LYS A 553 -7.31 2.80 29.56
CA LYS A 553 -7.19 2.98 31.01
C LYS A 553 -6.17 2.01 31.62
N LYS A 554 -5.46 2.48 32.64
CA LYS A 554 -4.70 1.61 33.54
C LYS A 554 -5.67 0.67 34.27
N VAL A 555 -5.70 -0.59 33.85
CA VAL A 555 -6.45 -1.62 34.58
C VAL A 555 -5.52 -2.27 35.59
N LYS A 556 -5.89 -2.28 36.86
CA LYS A 556 -5.09 -2.91 37.92
C LYS A 556 -4.82 -4.38 37.56
N ILE A 557 -3.57 -4.82 37.72
CA ILE A 557 -3.11 -6.20 37.43
C ILE A 557 -4.00 -7.24 38.06
N LEU A 558 -4.41 -7.04 39.33
CA LEU A 558 -5.32 -7.93 40.06
C LEU A 558 -6.68 -8.14 39.34
N THR A 559 -7.23 -7.07 38.72
CA THR A 559 -8.48 -7.17 37.97
C THR A 559 -8.30 -7.98 36.68
N LYS A 560 -7.13 -7.83 36.02
CA LYS A 560 -6.80 -8.64 34.83
C LYS A 560 -6.61 -10.10 35.19
N ILE A 561 -5.89 -10.41 36.27
CA ILE A 561 -5.72 -11.79 36.77
C ILE A 561 -7.06 -12.42 37.12
N LYS A 562 -7.92 -11.71 37.85
CA LYS A 562 -9.27 -12.18 38.18
C LYS A 562 -10.08 -12.50 36.93
N ASN A 563 -10.08 -11.62 35.93
CA ASN A 563 -10.79 -11.85 34.67
C ASN A 563 -10.26 -13.05 33.91
N VAL A 564 -8.95 -13.24 33.87
CA VAL A 564 -8.32 -14.43 33.24
C VAL A 564 -8.74 -15.72 33.94
N ILE A 565 -8.67 -15.74 35.26
CA ILE A 565 -9.07 -16.92 36.06
C ILE A 565 -10.57 -17.25 35.86
N VAL A 566 -11.44 -16.24 35.90
CA VAL A 566 -12.87 -16.42 35.65
C VAL A 566 -13.14 -16.94 34.23
N ASN A 567 -12.43 -16.44 33.23
CA ASN A 567 -12.58 -16.92 31.87
C ASN A 567 -12.05 -18.34 31.69
N LEU A 568 -10.92 -18.68 32.29
CA LEU A 568 -10.37 -20.05 32.26
C LEU A 568 -11.31 -21.03 32.95
N LEU A 569 -11.78 -20.74 34.16
CA LEU A 569 -12.74 -21.56 34.90
C LEU A 569 -14.04 -21.70 34.12
N GLY A 570 -14.53 -20.61 33.52
CA GLY A 570 -15.71 -20.63 32.69
C GLY A 570 -15.57 -21.48 31.41
N LEU A 571 -14.37 -21.70 30.89
CA LEU A 571 -14.13 -22.60 29.76
C LEU A 571 -14.09 -24.07 30.19
N TYR A 572 -13.71 -24.36 31.43
CA TYR A 572 -13.66 -25.72 31.96
C TYR A 572 -15.02 -26.26 32.39
N VAL A 573 -15.93 -25.43 32.90
CA VAL A 573 -17.31 -25.77 33.26
C VAL A 573 -18.24 -25.63 32.05
#